data_03724d56d0713ded93c5c605d89c5d3b
#
_entry.id   03724d56d0713ded93c5c605d89c5d3b
#
_cell.length_a   1.000
_cell.length_b   1.000
_cell.length_c   1.000
_cell.angle_alpha   90.00
_cell.angle_beta   90.00
_cell.angle_gamma   90.00
#
_symmetry.space_group_name_H-M   'P 1'
#
loop_
_entity.id
_entity.type
_entity.pdbx_description
1 polymer ?
#
loop_
_entity_poly.entity_id
_entity_poly.type
_entity_poly.pdbx_seq_one_letter_code
_entity_poly.pdbx_strand_id
1 'polypeptide(L)'
;MGGLMLTAADTGLEVIDLFEDASFASRQLHVRDVAIQMEGMSRLARAFVEKPETILQELVNAAVELCGADSSGISIEREDKNDAEFYEWVATAGEYAGFLNATLPRNPSACGMCLERGRPQLFRVTQRFFDLMGIEAPTVTDGILLPWVSGETRGTIWIMAHGRDEAFDGGDLRMMQVLANFAAMGVRQQRQQKLLMEQAIHAAAAGMANELAHRINNPLQSITNIVYLASAGGIDGDAKTLAGELAEPIQRLSVLAARLLSLPRTAANRQK
;
A
#
# COMPACT_ATOMS: atom_id res chain seq x y z
N MET A 1 30.00 -21.27 5.20
CA MET A 1 30.59 -20.12 4.49
C MET A 1 30.14 -18.90 5.24
N GLY A 2 31.03 -18.27 6.01
CA GLY A 2 30.75 -17.07 6.78
C GLY A 2 30.62 -15.90 5.84
N GLY A 3 29.41 -15.39 5.66
CA GLY A 3 29.19 -14.12 4.96
C GLY A 3 29.85 -13.01 5.77
N LEU A 4 30.78 -12.28 5.16
CA LEU A 4 31.28 -11.03 5.72
C LEU A 4 30.08 -10.12 5.97
N MET A 5 29.78 -9.80 7.23
CA MET A 5 28.88 -8.69 7.54
C MET A 5 29.62 -7.41 7.12
N LEU A 6 29.20 -6.81 5.99
CA LEU A 6 29.65 -5.50 5.58
C LEU A 6 29.20 -4.49 6.63
N THR A 7 30.13 -3.73 7.20
CA THR A 7 29.79 -2.59 8.06
C THR A 7 29.21 -1.47 7.21
N ALA A 8 28.41 -0.58 7.79
CA ALA A 8 27.80 0.54 7.06
C ALA A 8 28.88 1.39 6.33
N ALA A 9 30.06 1.58 6.94
CA ALA A 9 31.21 2.29 6.35
C ALA A 9 31.74 1.60 5.08
N ASP A 10 31.64 0.28 4.98
CA ASP A 10 32.14 -0.49 3.82
C ASP A 10 31.17 -0.41 2.63
N THR A 11 29.92 -0.04 2.85
CA THR A 11 28.88 -0.01 1.81
C THR A 11 28.74 1.34 1.11
N GLY A 12 29.31 2.41 1.65
CA GLY A 12 29.11 3.78 1.17
C GLY A 12 27.78 4.40 1.64
N LEU A 13 27.12 3.76 2.61
CA LEU A 13 25.97 4.29 3.32
C LEU A 13 26.40 4.79 4.70
N GLU A 14 26.21 6.07 4.97
CA GLU A 14 26.43 6.70 6.28
C GLU A 14 25.08 7.03 6.91
N VAL A 15 24.85 6.62 8.17
CA VAL A 15 23.63 6.91 8.93
C VAL A 15 23.99 7.32 10.34
N ILE A 16 23.65 8.56 10.70
CA ILE A 16 24.00 9.22 11.95
C ILE A 16 22.71 9.60 12.69
N ASP A 17 22.68 9.39 14.00
CA ASP A 17 21.58 9.84 14.84
C ASP A 17 21.56 11.36 14.93
N LEU A 18 20.47 12.00 14.49
CA LEU A 18 20.36 13.46 14.46
C LEU A 18 20.42 14.11 15.85
N PHE A 19 20.02 13.42 16.89
CA PHE A 19 20.09 13.96 18.26
C PHE A 19 21.50 13.87 18.88
N GLU A 20 22.35 13.04 18.32
CA GLU A 20 23.74 12.87 18.75
C GLU A 20 24.71 13.69 17.89
N ASP A 21 24.24 14.25 16.77
CA ASP A 21 25.07 15.05 15.87
C ASP A 21 25.09 16.54 16.25
N ALA A 22 26.17 16.97 16.93
CA ALA A 22 26.36 18.36 17.28
C ALA A 22 26.50 19.27 16.04
N SER A 23 26.98 18.74 14.91
CA SER A 23 27.12 19.50 13.68
C SER A 23 25.77 19.88 13.09
N PHE A 24 24.82 18.94 13.08
CA PHE A 24 23.46 19.20 12.64
C PHE A 24 22.74 20.21 13.54
N ALA A 25 22.91 20.10 14.86
CA ALA A 25 22.32 21.04 15.83
C ALA A 25 22.84 22.48 15.67
N SER A 26 24.05 22.67 15.14
CA SER A 26 24.68 23.99 14.92
C SER A 26 24.39 24.57 13.53
N ARG A 27 23.71 23.86 12.62
CA ARG A 27 23.40 24.34 11.29
C ARG A 27 22.54 25.62 11.35
N GLN A 28 22.84 26.56 10.47
CA GLN A 28 22.08 27.80 10.35
C GLN A 28 20.67 27.46 9.77
N LEU A 29 19.63 28.02 10.40
CA LEU A 29 18.25 27.82 9.91
C LEU A 29 18.04 28.49 8.55
N HIS A 30 17.51 27.76 7.60
CA HIS A 30 17.08 28.28 6.32
C HIS A 30 15.83 29.15 6.48
N VAL A 31 15.83 30.31 5.82
CA VAL A 31 14.62 31.13 5.77
C VAL A 31 13.66 30.52 4.80
N ARG A 32 12.62 29.89 5.33
CA ARG A 32 11.51 29.33 4.54
C ARG A 32 10.35 30.32 4.51
N ASP A 33 9.68 30.46 3.38
CA ASP A 33 8.50 31.29 3.26
C ASP A 33 7.31 30.67 4.02
N VAL A 34 6.86 31.35 5.07
CA VAL A 34 5.75 30.89 5.91
C VAL A 34 4.44 30.79 5.11
N ALA A 35 4.21 31.64 4.11
CA ALA A 35 3.03 31.58 3.28
C ALA A 35 3.01 30.29 2.45
N ILE A 36 4.14 29.91 1.86
CA ILE A 36 4.30 28.65 1.12
C ILE A 36 4.08 27.45 2.06
N GLN A 37 4.64 27.50 3.28
CA GLN A 37 4.44 26.43 4.26
C GLN A 37 2.97 26.28 4.65
N MET A 38 2.26 27.37 4.92
CA MET A 38 0.83 27.34 5.27
C MET A 38 -0.03 26.86 4.10
N GLU A 39 0.27 27.29 2.89
CA GLU A 39 -0.46 26.85 1.69
C GLU A 39 -0.24 25.35 1.42
N GLY A 40 1.00 24.88 1.51
CA GLY A 40 1.33 23.45 1.38
C GLY A 40 0.62 22.59 2.42
N MET A 41 0.60 23.01 3.68
CA MET A 41 -0.12 22.31 4.75
C MET A 41 -1.64 22.33 4.55
N SER A 42 -2.20 23.44 4.06
CA SER A 42 -3.63 23.53 3.72
C SER A 42 -4.00 22.61 2.57
N ARG A 43 -3.13 22.52 1.54
CA ARG A 43 -3.28 21.58 0.42
C ARG A 43 -3.27 20.13 0.89
N LEU A 44 -2.33 19.75 1.77
CA LEU A 44 -2.28 18.41 2.37
C LEU A 44 -3.55 18.10 3.16
N ALA A 45 -3.99 19.01 4.04
CA ALA A 45 -5.23 18.81 4.82
C ALA A 45 -6.45 18.58 3.91
N ARG A 46 -6.54 19.32 2.81
CA ARG A 46 -7.59 19.13 1.81
C ARG A 46 -7.47 17.77 1.10
N ALA A 47 -6.28 17.37 0.69
CA ALA A 47 -6.03 16.09 0.04
C ALA A 47 -6.43 14.90 0.92
N PHE A 48 -6.24 14.97 2.24
CA PHE A 48 -6.70 13.95 3.18
C PHE A 48 -8.21 13.71 3.13
N VAL A 49 -8.99 14.75 2.85
CA VAL A 49 -10.47 14.67 2.80
C VAL A 49 -10.95 14.31 1.40
N GLU A 50 -10.41 14.97 0.38
CA GLU A 50 -10.94 14.89 -0.98
C GLU A 50 -10.35 13.75 -1.82
N LYS A 51 -9.09 13.39 -1.57
CA LYS A 51 -8.33 12.42 -2.39
C LYS A 51 -7.42 11.52 -1.53
N PRO A 52 -8.00 10.73 -0.62
CA PRO A 52 -7.20 9.91 0.31
C PRO A 52 -6.33 8.87 -0.38
N GLU A 53 -6.67 8.47 -1.61
CA GLU A 53 -5.89 7.51 -2.41
C GLU A 53 -4.55 8.08 -2.88
N THR A 54 -4.43 9.40 -3.04
CA THR A 54 -3.20 10.07 -3.50
C THR A 54 -2.39 10.68 -2.38
N ILE A 55 -2.83 10.56 -1.13
CA ILE A 55 -2.27 11.32 0.00
C ILE A 55 -0.77 11.09 0.23
N LEU A 56 -0.27 9.86 0.05
CA LEU A 56 1.16 9.58 0.23
C LEU A 56 1.99 10.30 -0.85
N GLN A 57 1.49 10.37 -2.08
CA GLN A 57 2.14 11.12 -3.15
C GLN A 57 2.12 12.62 -2.89
N GLU A 58 0.99 13.16 -2.40
CA GLU A 58 0.90 14.57 -2.02
C GLU A 58 1.85 14.92 -0.86
N LEU A 59 2.05 14.01 0.09
CA LEU A 59 2.99 14.18 1.20
C LEU A 59 4.44 14.28 0.71
N VAL A 60 4.89 13.43 -0.20
CA VAL A 60 6.27 13.49 -0.71
C VAL A 60 6.48 14.71 -1.60
N ASN A 61 5.49 15.11 -2.39
CA ASN A 61 5.53 16.36 -3.15
C ASN A 61 5.66 17.56 -2.22
N ALA A 62 4.86 17.61 -1.15
CA ALA A 62 4.93 18.65 -0.15
C ALA A 62 6.26 18.66 0.60
N ALA A 63 6.85 17.50 0.91
CA ALA A 63 8.15 17.41 1.56
C ALA A 63 9.26 18.03 0.69
N VAL A 64 9.25 17.78 -0.62
CA VAL A 64 10.16 18.43 -1.58
C VAL A 64 10.00 19.96 -1.53
N GLU A 65 8.76 20.44 -1.66
CA GLU A 65 8.47 21.87 -1.72
C GLU A 65 8.77 22.60 -0.40
N LEU A 66 8.29 22.05 0.73
CA LEU A 66 8.36 22.73 2.04
C LEU A 66 9.78 22.72 2.64
N CYS A 67 10.56 21.68 2.36
CA CYS A 67 11.94 21.56 2.84
C CYS A 67 12.99 21.95 1.78
N GLY A 68 12.57 22.27 0.54
CA GLY A 68 13.49 22.57 -0.55
C GLY A 68 14.41 21.39 -0.88
N ALA A 69 13.87 20.18 -0.81
CA ALA A 69 14.59 18.95 -1.10
C ALA A 69 14.65 18.68 -2.61
N ASP A 70 15.64 17.90 -3.06
CA ASP A 70 15.75 17.48 -4.46
C ASP A 70 14.93 16.19 -4.69
N SER A 71 14.76 15.38 -3.63
CA SER A 71 13.95 14.17 -3.63
C SER A 71 13.29 13.90 -2.28
N SER A 72 12.17 13.20 -2.29
CA SER A 72 11.48 12.70 -1.10
C SER A 72 10.78 11.39 -1.38
N GLY A 73 10.54 10.61 -0.33
CA GLY A 73 9.76 9.38 -0.44
C GLY A 73 9.29 8.83 0.90
N ILE A 74 8.40 7.85 0.78
CA ILE A 74 7.87 7.08 1.89
C ILE A 74 8.15 5.62 1.63
N SER A 75 8.74 4.93 2.61
CA SER A 75 8.93 3.48 2.59
C SER A 75 8.05 2.79 3.59
N ILE A 76 7.68 1.55 3.27
CA ILE A 76 6.96 0.63 4.16
C ILE A 76 7.80 -0.64 4.33
N GLU A 77 7.86 -1.14 5.55
CA GLU A 77 8.42 -2.45 5.87
C GLU A 77 7.48 -3.55 5.39
N ARG A 78 8.02 -4.56 4.72
CA ARG A 78 7.29 -5.67 4.10
C ARG A 78 7.70 -6.99 4.73
N GLU A 79 7.03 -7.40 5.80
CA GLU A 79 7.31 -8.67 6.49
C GLU A 79 6.96 -9.91 5.65
N ASP A 80 6.10 -9.74 4.63
CA ASP A 80 5.71 -10.79 3.68
C ASP A 80 6.75 -11.03 2.58
N LYS A 81 7.84 -10.25 2.57
CA LYS A 81 8.92 -10.31 1.57
C LYS A 81 10.21 -10.89 2.15
N ASN A 82 11.10 -11.28 1.25
CA ASN A 82 12.45 -11.69 1.60
C ASN A 82 13.31 -10.51 2.05
N ASP A 83 14.49 -10.78 2.64
CA ASP A 83 15.38 -9.74 3.14
C ASP A 83 15.92 -8.79 2.05
N ALA A 84 15.91 -9.19 0.77
CA ALA A 84 16.37 -8.36 -0.35
C ALA A 84 15.32 -7.34 -0.79
N GLU A 85 14.03 -7.61 -0.55
CA GLU A 85 12.89 -6.75 -0.95
C GLU A 85 12.10 -6.25 0.26
N PHE A 86 12.79 -6.03 1.37
CA PHE A 86 12.15 -5.85 2.67
C PHE A 86 11.48 -4.48 2.84
N TYR A 87 12.05 -3.42 2.28
CA TYR A 87 11.44 -2.09 2.28
C TYR A 87 10.96 -1.74 0.89
N GLU A 88 9.71 -1.31 0.76
CA GLU A 88 9.13 -0.86 -0.50
C GLU A 88 8.88 0.65 -0.45
N TRP A 89 9.28 1.37 -1.49
CA TRP A 89 9.01 2.79 -1.67
C TRP A 89 7.63 3.00 -2.29
N VAL A 90 6.66 3.35 -1.46
CA VAL A 90 5.24 3.47 -1.85
C VAL A 90 4.85 4.85 -2.38
N ALA A 91 5.69 5.84 -2.20
CA ALA A 91 5.57 7.17 -2.80
C ALA A 91 6.96 7.78 -2.94
N THR A 92 7.24 8.43 -4.06
CA THR A 92 8.51 9.10 -4.37
C THR A 92 8.27 10.38 -5.15
N ALA A 93 9.12 11.40 -4.94
CA ALA A 93 9.04 12.68 -5.65
C ALA A 93 10.44 13.25 -5.93
N GLY A 94 10.50 14.27 -6.78
CA GLY A 94 11.76 14.89 -7.20
C GLY A 94 12.56 14.01 -8.15
N GLU A 95 13.88 14.05 -8.07
CA GLU A 95 14.76 13.26 -8.94
C GLU A 95 14.57 11.74 -8.75
N TYR A 96 14.06 11.32 -7.58
CA TYR A 96 13.75 9.91 -7.29
C TYR A 96 12.32 9.49 -7.64
N ALA A 97 11.56 10.32 -8.36
CA ALA A 97 10.18 9.97 -8.77
C ALA A 97 10.10 8.65 -9.58
N GLY A 98 11.14 8.33 -10.35
CA GLY A 98 11.23 7.09 -11.14
C GLY A 98 11.39 5.81 -10.31
N PHE A 99 11.68 5.90 -9.00
CA PHE A 99 11.88 4.76 -8.11
C PHE A 99 10.63 4.33 -7.35
N LEU A 100 9.45 4.75 -7.78
CA LEU A 100 8.19 4.27 -7.21
C LEU A 100 8.11 2.73 -7.30
N ASN A 101 7.72 2.09 -6.20
CA ASN A 101 7.71 0.63 -6.00
C ASN A 101 9.10 -0.05 -6.02
N ALA A 102 10.18 0.72 -6.02
CA ALA A 102 11.50 0.14 -5.81
C ALA A 102 11.60 -0.49 -4.41
N THR A 103 12.38 -1.55 -4.32
CA THR A 103 12.60 -2.28 -3.07
C THR A 103 14.04 -2.13 -2.59
N LEU A 104 14.22 -2.14 -1.28
CA LEU A 104 15.51 -2.11 -0.64
C LEU A 104 15.67 -3.33 0.29
N PRO A 105 16.90 -3.82 0.45
CA PRO A 105 17.16 -4.92 1.37
C PRO A 105 16.96 -4.49 2.82
N ARG A 106 16.77 -5.48 3.72
CA ARG A 106 16.77 -5.24 5.16
C ARG A 106 18.10 -4.63 5.61
N ASN A 107 19.22 -5.14 5.11
CA ASN A 107 20.57 -4.68 5.39
C ASN A 107 21.46 -4.81 4.13
N PRO A 108 22.30 -3.80 3.82
CA PRO A 108 22.37 -2.48 4.47
C PRO A 108 21.21 -1.57 4.04
N SER A 109 20.62 -0.82 4.99
CA SER A 109 19.51 0.09 4.70
C SER A 109 19.43 1.24 5.71
N ALA A 110 19.35 2.47 5.21
CA ALA A 110 19.10 3.63 6.06
C ALA A 110 17.72 3.52 6.75
N CYS A 111 16.70 3.01 6.03
CA CYS A 111 15.38 2.76 6.59
C CYS A 111 15.44 1.77 7.76
N GLY A 112 16.20 0.67 7.61
CA GLY A 112 16.39 -0.31 8.67
C GLY A 112 17.01 0.29 9.91
N MET A 113 18.11 1.02 9.77
CA MET A 113 18.77 1.67 10.91
C MET A 113 17.88 2.71 11.59
N CYS A 114 17.08 3.46 10.82
CA CYS A 114 16.14 4.43 11.36
C CYS A 114 15.03 3.75 12.19
N LEU A 115 14.46 2.65 11.69
CA LEU A 115 13.41 1.91 12.36
C LEU A 115 13.92 1.16 13.61
N GLU A 116 15.14 0.64 13.58
CA GLU A 116 15.78 0.01 14.74
C GLU A 116 16.04 1.01 15.86
N ARG A 117 16.54 2.20 15.51
CA ARG A 117 16.81 3.27 16.48
C ARG A 117 15.54 3.99 16.94
N GLY A 118 14.46 3.95 16.14
CA GLY A 118 13.18 4.59 16.43
C GLY A 118 13.27 6.14 16.49
N ARG A 119 14.26 6.73 15.85
CA ARG A 119 14.59 8.16 15.92
C ARG A 119 15.01 8.71 14.56
N PRO A 120 14.86 10.05 14.34
CA PRO A 120 15.34 10.70 13.12
C PRO A 120 16.81 10.45 12.88
N GLN A 121 17.18 10.20 11.62
CA GLN A 121 18.54 9.96 11.20
C GLN A 121 18.95 10.96 10.11
N LEU A 122 20.21 11.40 10.16
CA LEU A 122 20.91 11.99 9.02
C LEU A 122 21.51 10.85 8.21
N PHE A 123 21.45 10.92 6.88
CA PHE A 123 22.08 9.91 6.04
C PHE A 123 22.72 10.49 4.79
N ARG A 124 23.75 9.81 4.33
CA ARG A 124 24.46 10.09 3.07
C ARG A 124 24.67 8.80 2.33
N VAL A 125 24.60 8.86 0.99
CA VAL A 125 24.77 7.69 0.13
C VAL A 125 25.73 8.06 -0.99
N THR A 126 26.86 7.37 -1.01
CA THR A 126 27.86 7.57 -2.06
C THR A 126 27.58 6.64 -3.25
N GLN A 127 28.24 6.92 -4.39
CA GLN A 127 28.14 6.08 -5.60
C GLN A 127 28.43 4.61 -5.32
N ARG A 128 29.34 4.30 -4.40
CA ARG A 128 29.68 2.92 -4.03
C ARG A 128 28.47 2.09 -3.56
N PHE A 129 27.52 2.72 -2.85
CA PHE A 129 26.30 2.02 -2.43
C PHE A 129 25.44 1.61 -3.64
N PHE A 130 25.26 2.52 -4.58
CA PHE A 130 24.48 2.26 -5.78
C PHE A 130 25.15 1.23 -6.68
N ASP A 131 26.48 1.26 -6.81
CA ASP A 131 27.24 0.25 -7.54
C ASP A 131 27.05 -1.15 -6.93
N LEU A 132 27.08 -1.25 -5.58
CA LEU A 132 26.83 -2.51 -4.88
C LEU A 132 25.41 -3.03 -5.06
N MET A 133 24.44 -2.12 -5.16
CA MET A 133 23.02 -2.47 -5.38
C MET A 133 22.69 -2.69 -6.85
N GLY A 134 23.60 -2.38 -7.79
CA GLY A 134 23.35 -2.46 -9.22
C GLY A 134 22.30 -1.46 -9.73
N ILE A 135 22.22 -0.28 -9.10
CA ILE A 135 21.23 0.77 -9.37
C ILE A 135 21.95 2.03 -9.85
N GLU A 136 21.44 2.66 -10.89
CA GLU A 136 21.84 4.01 -11.28
C GLU A 136 20.95 5.04 -10.60
N ALA A 137 21.50 5.81 -9.67
CA ALA A 137 20.78 6.86 -8.97
C ALA A 137 21.73 8.00 -8.57
N PRO A 138 21.25 9.25 -8.45
CA PRO A 138 22.02 10.36 -7.91
C PRO A 138 22.50 10.06 -6.48
N THR A 139 23.71 10.43 -6.15
CA THR A 139 24.25 10.31 -4.78
C THR A 139 23.46 11.20 -3.82
N VAL A 140 23.43 10.82 -2.55
CA VAL A 140 22.80 11.64 -1.49
C VAL A 140 23.89 12.31 -0.68
N THR A 141 24.00 13.61 -0.80
CA THR A 141 25.01 14.41 -0.08
C THR A 141 24.53 14.80 1.32
N ASP A 142 23.22 15.00 1.48
CA ASP A 142 22.58 15.26 2.76
C ASP A 142 21.15 14.73 2.72
N GLY A 143 20.71 14.03 3.76
CA GLY A 143 19.36 13.48 3.83
C GLY A 143 18.88 13.33 5.26
N ILE A 144 17.60 13.57 5.47
CA ILE A 144 16.91 13.31 6.74
C ILE A 144 15.87 12.24 6.52
N LEU A 145 15.82 11.22 7.39
CA LEU A 145 14.76 10.25 7.41
C LEU A 145 14.21 10.06 8.82
N LEU A 146 12.88 9.90 8.89
CA LEU A 146 12.15 9.76 10.14
C LEU A 146 11.32 8.47 10.10
N PRO A 147 11.25 7.75 11.24
CA PRO A 147 10.36 6.61 11.36
C PRO A 147 8.92 7.07 11.52
N TRP A 148 7.99 6.28 11.02
CA TRP A 148 6.57 6.38 11.35
C TRP A 148 6.00 4.99 11.65
N VAL A 149 4.95 4.95 12.49
CA VAL A 149 4.28 3.72 12.92
C VAL A 149 2.77 3.92 12.85
N SER A 150 2.06 2.94 12.31
CA SER A 150 0.59 2.92 12.24
C SER A 150 0.06 1.50 12.51
N GLY A 151 -0.26 1.21 13.76
CA GLY A 151 -0.58 -0.14 14.21
C GLY A 151 0.63 -1.07 14.07
N GLU A 152 0.48 -2.17 13.35
CA GLU A 152 1.58 -3.12 13.07
C GLU A 152 2.44 -2.71 11.88
N THR A 153 2.02 -1.69 11.11
CA THR A 153 2.79 -1.22 9.96
C THR A 153 3.72 -0.10 10.38
N ARG A 154 4.95 -0.19 9.94
CA ARG A 154 5.96 0.84 10.15
C ARG A 154 6.74 1.11 8.87
N GLY A 155 7.35 2.27 8.81
CA GLY A 155 8.14 2.68 7.66
C GLY A 155 8.88 3.98 7.94
N THR A 156 9.44 4.56 6.91
CA THR A 156 10.15 5.84 7.01
C THR A 156 9.62 6.84 5.99
N ILE A 157 9.76 8.12 6.31
CA ILE A 157 9.65 9.23 5.37
C ILE A 157 10.99 9.92 5.30
N TRP A 158 11.43 10.31 4.11
CA TRP A 158 12.74 10.87 3.90
C TRP A 158 12.72 12.02 2.89
N ILE A 159 13.72 12.92 3.03
CA ILE A 159 14.10 13.96 2.08
C ILE A 159 15.58 13.85 1.78
N MET A 160 15.98 14.21 0.58
CA MET A 160 17.37 14.11 0.10
C MET A 160 17.78 15.33 -0.70
N ALA A 161 19.08 15.65 -0.63
CA ALA A 161 19.77 16.59 -1.50
C ALA A 161 20.86 15.84 -2.29
N HIS A 162 21.02 16.20 -3.57
CA HIS A 162 21.89 15.52 -4.54
C HIS A 162 23.04 16.43 -5.02
N GLY A 163 23.71 17.11 -4.14
CA GLY A 163 24.84 17.98 -4.51
C GLY A 163 25.01 19.19 -3.60
N ARG A 164 24.20 19.27 -2.55
CA ARG A 164 24.31 20.31 -1.52
C ARG A 164 24.66 19.66 -0.19
N ASP A 165 25.76 20.07 0.40
CA ASP A 165 26.09 19.69 1.77
C ASP A 165 25.28 20.55 2.74
N GLU A 166 24.97 20.02 3.92
CA GLU A 166 24.18 20.69 4.96
C GLU A 166 22.91 21.35 4.43
N ALA A 167 22.24 20.65 3.50
CA ALA A 167 21.04 21.13 2.80
C ALA A 167 19.83 21.31 3.71
N PHE A 168 19.81 20.60 4.85
CA PHE A 168 18.69 20.58 5.78
C PHE A 168 19.10 21.00 7.18
N ASP A 169 18.17 21.56 7.92
CA ASP A 169 18.36 22.09 9.27
C ASP A 169 17.28 21.66 10.26
N GLY A 170 17.33 22.20 11.49
CA GLY A 170 16.35 21.91 12.53
C GLY A 170 14.92 22.37 12.20
N GLY A 171 14.74 23.33 11.29
CA GLY A 171 13.43 23.74 10.76
C GLY A 171 12.83 22.66 9.86
N ASP A 172 13.64 22.14 8.95
CA ASP A 172 13.26 21.05 8.05
C ASP A 172 12.97 19.76 8.84
N LEU A 173 13.75 19.46 9.89
CA LEU A 173 13.49 18.33 10.79
C LEU A 173 12.10 18.45 11.46
N ARG A 174 11.75 19.64 11.98
CA ARG A 174 10.41 19.86 12.57
C ARG A 174 9.29 19.67 11.54
N MET A 175 9.47 20.18 10.32
CA MET A 175 8.51 19.97 9.23
C MET A 175 8.37 18.48 8.92
N MET A 176 9.47 17.76 8.78
CA MET A 176 9.47 16.32 8.53
C MET A 176 8.82 15.51 9.66
N GLN A 177 8.93 15.94 10.92
CA GLN A 177 8.21 15.31 12.03
C GLN A 177 6.68 15.41 11.87
N VAL A 178 6.19 16.57 11.41
CA VAL A 178 4.76 16.75 11.10
C VAL A 178 4.37 15.84 9.93
N LEU A 179 5.14 15.82 8.85
CA LEU A 179 4.87 15.00 7.67
C LEU A 179 4.93 13.49 7.99
N ALA A 180 5.80 13.05 8.89
CA ALA A 180 5.86 11.66 9.36
C ALA A 180 4.56 11.23 10.06
N ASN A 181 3.97 12.11 10.88
CA ASN A 181 2.67 11.85 11.48
C ASN A 181 1.55 11.75 10.42
N PHE A 182 1.58 12.61 9.42
CA PHE A 182 0.64 12.53 8.29
C PHE A 182 0.85 11.26 7.47
N ALA A 183 2.10 10.80 7.26
CA ALA A 183 2.38 9.54 6.58
C ALA A 183 1.74 8.35 7.32
N ALA A 184 1.90 8.27 8.65
CA ALA A 184 1.25 7.25 9.46
C ALA A 184 -0.28 7.28 9.35
N MET A 185 -0.88 8.48 9.36
CA MET A 185 -2.32 8.67 9.17
C MET A 185 -2.77 8.25 7.77
N GLY A 186 -2.04 8.64 6.72
CA GLY A 186 -2.35 8.32 5.33
C GLY A 186 -2.32 6.81 5.07
N VAL A 187 -1.28 6.12 5.55
CA VAL A 187 -1.16 4.66 5.44
C VAL A 187 -2.33 3.97 6.17
N ARG A 188 -2.67 4.44 7.38
CA ARG A 188 -3.82 3.91 8.14
C ARG A 188 -5.13 4.07 7.36
N GLN A 189 -5.38 5.24 6.80
CA GLN A 189 -6.59 5.54 6.03
C GLN A 189 -6.70 4.65 4.78
N GLN A 190 -5.63 4.52 4.00
CA GLN A 190 -5.59 3.66 2.82
C GLN A 190 -5.85 2.19 3.18
N ARG A 191 -5.27 1.68 4.28
CA ARG A 191 -5.53 0.31 4.76
C ARG A 191 -6.98 0.11 5.18
N GLN A 192 -7.56 1.05 5.92
CA GLN A 192 -8.97 0.98 6.31
C GLN A 192 -9.89 0.98 5.09
N GLN A 193 -9.62 1.83 4.10
CA GLN A 193 -10.39 1.90 2.87
C GLN A 193 -10.32 0.58 2.08
N LYS A 194 -9.13 -0.02 1.98
CA LYS A 194 -8.93 -1.33 1.34
C LYS A 194 -9.73 -2.42 2.04
N LEU A 195 -9.68 -2.50 3.37
CA LEU A 195 -10.44 -3.46 4.17
C LEU A 195 -11.95 -3.31 3.97
N LEU A 196 -12.47 -2.07 3.98
CA LEU A 196 -13.89 -1.81 3.74
C LEU A 196 -14.31 -2.23 2.33
N MET A 197 -13.47 -1.99 1.33
CA MET A 197 -13.72 -2.41 -0.05
C MET A 197 -13.76 -3.94 -0.17
N GLU A 198 -12.81 -4.64 0.45
CA GLU A 198 -12.78 -6.12 0.49
C GLU A 198 -14.03 -6.67 1.19
N GLN A 199 -14.41 -6.11 2.34
CA GLN A 199 -15.65 -6.50 3.03
C GLN A 199 -16.91 -6.27 2.18
N ALA A 200 -17.00 -5.15 1.47
CA ALA A 200 -18.11 -4.86 0.58
C ALA A 200 -18.20 -5.88 -0.59
N ILE A 201 -17.05 -6.25 -1.17
CA ILE A 201 -16.98 -7.28 -2.22
C ILE A 201 -17.45 -8.63 -1.66
N HIS A 202 -16.98 -9.05 -0.49
CA HIS A 202 -17.39 -10.29 0.14
C HIS A 202 -18.88 -10.30 0.49
N ALA A 203 -19.43 -9.22 1.02
CA ALA A 203 -20.84 -9.09 1.32
C ALA A 203 -21.72 -9.18 0.06
N ALA A 204 -21.31 -8.51 -1.02
CA ALA A 204 -21.99 -8.58 -2.31
C ALA A 204 -21.97 -10.01 -2.88
N ALA A 205 -20.82 -10.70 -2.83
CA ALA A 205 -20.70 -12.08 -3.28
C ALA A 205 -21.58 -13.04 -2.48
N ALA A 206 -21.63 -12.89 -1.14
CA ALA A 206 -22.50 -13.69 -0.28
C ALA A 206 -23.98 -13.44 -0.57
N GLY A 207 -24.38 -12.19 -0.80
CA GLY A 207 -25.74 -11.81 -1.21
C GLY A 207 -26.15 -12.47 -2.52
N MET A 208 -25.28 -12.43 -3.53
CA MET A 208 -25.52 -13.11 -4.82
C MET A 208 -25.63 -14.61 -4.67
N ALA A 209 -24.76 -15.24 -3.87
CA ALA A 209 -24.82 -16.69 -3.63
C ALA A 209 -26.13 -17.11 -2.97
N ASN A 210 -26.61 -16.36 -1.98
CA ASN A 210 -27.87 -16.63 -1.29
C ASN A 210 -29.08 -16.48 -2.24
N GLU A 211 -29.11 -15.42 -3.05
CA GLU A 211 -30.15 -15.22 -4.05
C GLU A 211 -30.19 -16.37 -5.08
N LEU A 212 -29.01 -16.79 -5.55
CA LEU A 212 -28.89 -17.93 -6.46
C LEU A 212 -29.39 -19.25 -5.82
N ALA A 213 -29.02 -19.50 -4.56
CA ALA A 213 -29.47 -20.65 -3.82
C ALA A 213 -31.01 -20.69 -3.73
N HIS A 214 -31.64 -19.55 -3.42
CA HIS A 214 -33.09 -19.44 -3.40
C HIS A 214 -33.73 -19.69 -4.78
N ARG A 215 -33.17 -19.13 -5.84
CA ARG A 215 -33.64 -19.30 -7.21
C ARG A 215 -33.50 -20.73 -7.72
N ILE A 216 -32.49 -21.47 -7.25
CA ILE A 216 -32.28 -22.89 -7.59
C ILE A 216 -33.20 -23.79 -6.76
N ASN A 217 -33.32 -23.54 -5.46
CA ASN A 217 -34.09 -24.36 -4.55
C ASN A 217 -35.60 -24.34 -4.90
N ASN A 218 -36.15 -23.22 -5.35
CA ASN A 218 -37.57 -23.11 -5.71
C ASN A 218 -37.98 -24.10 -6.80
N PRO A 219 -37.38 -24.17 -7.99
CA PRO A 219 -37.72 -25.15 -9.00
C PRO A 219 -37.36 -26.58 -8.59
N LEU A 220 -36.26 -26.79 -7.81
CA LEU A 220 -35.93 -28.11 -7.28
C LEU A 220 -37.04 -28.62 -6.35
N GLN A 221 -37.57 -27.77 -5.48
CA GLN A 221 -38.67 -28.14 -4.58
C GLN A 221 -39.96 -28.48 -5.35
N SER A 222 -40.24 -27.71 -6.42
CA SER A 222 -41.36 -28.02 -7.32
C SER A 222 -41.21 -29.40 -7.96
N ILE A 223 -40.03 -29.70 -8.52
CA ILE A 223 -39.71 -31.01 -9.09
C ILE A 223 -39.87 -32.13 -8.05
N THR A 224 -39.29 -31.93 -6.85
CA THR A 224 -39.37 -32.93 -5.76
C THR A 224 -40.82 -33.19 -5.35
N ASN A 225 -41.65 -32.16 -5.25
CA ASN A 225 -43.04 -32.30 -4.90
C ASN A 225 -43.84 -33.07 -5.99
N ILE A 226 -43.63 -32.77 -7.27
CA ILE A 226 -44.26 -33.44 -8.37
C ILE A 226 -43.88 -34.94 -8.39
N VAL A 227 -42.60 -35.24 -8.23
CA VAL A 227 -42.09 -36.62 -8.18
C VAL A 227 -42.67 -37.38 -6.97
N TYR A 228 -42.74 -36.72 -5.80
CA TYR A 228 -43.32 -37.32 -4.60
C TYR A 228 -44.82 -37.66 -4.80
N LEU A 229 -45.61 -36.73 -5.31
CA LEU A 229 -47.03 -36.93 -5.57
C LEU A 229 -47.24 -38.03 -6.59
N ALA A 230 -46.45 -38.10 -7.65
CA ALA A 230 -46.50 -39.15 -8.64
C ALA A 230 -46.17 -40.53 -8.04
N SER A 231 -45.15 -40.63 -7.18
CA SER A 231 -44.76 -41.88 -6.53
C SER A 231 -45.76 -42.37 -5.47
N ALA A 232 -46.48 -41.43 -4.84
CA ALA A 232 -47.52 -41.75 -3.84
C ALA A 232 -48.89 -42.08 -4.45
N GLY A 233 -49.01 -42.12 -5.77
CA GLY A 233 -50.29 -42.40 -6.45
C GLY A 233 -51.28 -41.22 -6.37
N GLY A 234 -50.84 -40.05 -6.02
CA GLY A 234 -51.68 -38.86 -5.86
C GLY A 234 -51.89 -38.03 -7.14
N ILE A 235 -51.33 -38.46 -8.26
CA ILE A 235 -51.52 -37.82 -9.57
C ILE A 235 -52.18 -38.88 -10.49
N ASP A 236 -53.44 -38.68 -10.81
CA ASP A 236 -54.19 -39.43 -11.85
C ASP A 236 -53.81 -38.86 -13.23
N GLY A 237 -52.59 -39.15 -13.67
CA GLY A 237 -52.07 -38.60 -14.93
C GLY A 237 -51.18 -39.60 -15.67
N ASP A 238 -51.32 -39.64 -16.99
CA ASP A 238 -50.42 -40.42 -17.82
C ASP A 238 -48.99 -39.79 -17.78
N ALA A 239 -47.98 -40.51 -18.24
CA ALA A 239 -46.58 -40.06 -18.28
C ALA A 239 -46.39 -38.73 -19.04
N LYS A 240 -47.33 -38.39 -19.94
CA LYS A 240 -47.29 -37.15 -20.74
C LYS A 240 -47.68 -35.93 -19.91
N THR A 241 -48.68 -36.07 -19.03
CA THR A 241 -49.08 -35.00 -18.09
C THR A 241 -47.97 -34.73 -17.10
N LEU A 242 -47.33 -35.74 -16.51
CA LEU A 242 -46.21 -35.63 -15.59
C LEU A 242 -44.99 -34.96 -16.25
N ALA A 243 -44.69 -35.35 -17.49
CA ALA A 243 -43.61 -34.73 -18.27
C ALA A 243 -43.90 -33.23 -18.55
N GLY A 244 -45.18 -32.87 -18.77
CA GLY A 244 -45.61 -31.48 -18.95
C GLY A 244 -45.40 -30.62 -17.69
N GLU A 245 -45.73 -31.13 -16.51
CA GLU A 245 -45.58 -30.42 -15.24
C GLU A 245 -44.09 -30.22 -14.83
N LEU A 246 -43.23 -31.19 -15.17
CA LEU A 246 -41.80 -31.11 -14.92
C LEU A 246 -41.07 -30.18 -15.89
N ALA A 247 -41.62 -29.93 -17.08
CA ALA A 247 -40.95 -29.16 -18.13
C ALA A 247 -40.62 -27.73 -17.69
N GLU A 248 -41.56 -27.03 -17.03
CA GLU A 248 -41.36 -25.64 -16.62
C GLU A 248 -40.27 -25.47 -15.54
N PRO A 249 -40.25 -26.20 -14.40
CA PRO A 249 -39.22 -26.09 -13.41
C PRO A 249 -37.84 -26.51 -13.93
N ILE A 250 -37.75 -27.50 -14.81
CA ILE A 250 -36.51 -27.91 -15.47
C ILE A 250 -35.99 -26.79 -16.39
N GLN A 251 -36.87 -26.15 -17.18
CA GLN A 251 -36.52 -25.03 -18.03
C GLN A 251 -35.98 -23.84 -17.22
N ARG A 252 -36.61 -23.54 -16.08
CA ARG A 252 -36.13 -22.48 -15.16
C ARG A 252 -34.72 -22.78 -14.63
N LEU A 253 -34.43 -24.01 -14.23
CA LEU A 253 -33.10 -24.43 -13.79
C LEU A 253 -32.08 -24.31 -14.93
N SER A 254 -32.43 -24.71 -16.14
CA SER A 254 -31.56 -24.61 -17.32
C SER A 254 -31.18 -23.16 -17.63
N VAL A 255 -32.13 -22.22 -17.55
CA VAL A 255 -31.89 -20.79 -17.73
C VAL A 255 -30.99 -20.24 -16.63
N LEU A 256 -31.18 -20.65 -15.37
CA LEU A 256 -30.31 -20.22 -14.26
C LEU A 256 -28.88 -20.76 -14.45
N ALA A 257 -28.71 -22.02 -14.84
CA ALA A 257 -27.42 -22.63 -15.12
C ALA A 257 -26.70 -21.90 -16.27
N ALA A 258 -27.39 -21.56 -17.34
CA ALA A 258 -26.82 -20.80 -18.46
C ALA A 258 -26.37 -19.41 -18.03
N ARG A 259 -27.12 -18.69 -17.19
CA ARG A 259 -26.77 -17.41 -16.64
C ARG A 259 -25.52 -17.50 -15.75
N LEU A 260 -25.40 -18.53 -14.89
CA LEU A 260 -24.23 -18.75 -14.06
C LEU A 260 -22.96 -18.98 -14.88
N LEU A 261 -23.07 -19.73 -15.98
CA LEU A 261 -21.94 -19.98 -16.89
C LEU A 261 -21.55 -18.76 -17.71
N SER A 262 -22.45 -17.79 -17.91
CA SER A 262 -22.19 -16.54 -18.64
C SER A 262 -21.65 -15.41 -17.76
N LEU A 263 -21.63 -15.56 -16.43
CA LEU A 263 -21.01 -14.60 -15.54
C LEU A 263 -19.50 -14.54 -15.84
N PRO A 264 -18.93 -13.33 -16.03
CA PRO A 264 -17.49 -13.21 -16.25
C PRO A 264 -16.79 -13.84 -15.05
N ARG A 265 -15.91 -14.81 -15.33
CA ARG A 265 -15.01 -15.37 -14.32
C ARG A 265 -14.06 -14.26 -13.90
N THR A 266 -14.48 -13.47 -12.91
CA THR A 266 -13.62 -12.46 -12.29
C THR A 266 -12.41 -13.20 -11.71
N ALA A 267 -11.29 -13.03 -12.40
CA ALA A 267 -9.90 -13.00 -11.95
C ALA A 267 -9.53 -13.64 -10.59
N ALA A 268 -9.87 -14.91 -10.38
CA ALA A 268 -9.25 -15.73 -9.33
C ALA A 268 -7.90 -16.32 -9.78
N ASN A 269 -7.30 -15.84 -10.90
CA ASN A 269 -6.10 -16.46 -11.50
C ASN A 269 -5.05 -15.41 -11.94
N ARG A 270 -4.83 -14.37 -11.13
CA ARG A 270 -3.66 -13.47 -11.27
C ARG A 270 -2.80 -13.50 -10.01
N GLN A 271 -2.55 -14.70 -9.48
CA GLN A 271 -1.45 -14.95 -8.55
C GLN A 271 -0.91 -16.34 -8.86
N LYS A 272 -0.03 -16.40 -9.82
CA LYS A 272 1.03 -17.40 -9.94
C LYS A 272 2.27 -16.67 -10.45
#